data_11c6b89aa264168bf2168aea516555bc
#
_entry.id   11c6b89aa264168bf2168aea516555bc
#
_cell.length_a   1.000
_cell.length_b   1.000
_cell.length_c   1.000
_cell.angle_alpha   90.00
_cell.angle_beta   90.00
_cell.angle_gamma   90.00
#
_symmetry.space_group_name_H-M   'P 1'
#
loop_
_entity.id
_entity.type
_entity.pdbx_description
1 polymer ?
#
loop_
_entity_poly.entity_id
_entity_poly.type
_entity_poly.pdbx_seq_one_letter_code
_entity_poly.pdbx_strand_id
1 'polypeptide(L)'
;MGIFYLMYKILLILILLLSNLFSSNIPNNISWYHSYDKALITAQKEKKNLMLFIASSKNNNSNEILKKYFLNQEYIEYINKNFVSVLITIEHKTSYPIELFYTTNFPSIFFASYKDESYLTHPIYKFNSKEEFLNILY
;
A
#
# COMPACT_ATOMS: atom_id res chain seq x y z
N MET A 1 20.65 -51.01 -0.79
CA MET A 1 19.24 -50.61 -0.54
C MET A 1 19.15 -49.53 0.57
N GLY A 2 19.89 -49.57 1.65
CA GLY A 2 19.79 -48.60 2.74
C GLY A 2 20.18 -47.18 2.40
N ILE A 3 21.18 -46.94 1.52
CA ILE A 3 21.68 -45.61 1.16
C ILE A 3 20.65 -44.85 0.30
N PHE A 4 20.01 -45.49 -0.66
CA PHE A 4 18.98 -44.87 -1.50
C PHE A 4 17.73 -44.47 -0.69
N TYR A 5 17.35 -45.29 0.29
CA TYR A 5 16.25 -45.02 1.20
C TYR A 5 16.54 -43.81 2.12
N LEU A 6 17.80 -43.75 2.60
CA LEU A 6 18.25 -42.63 3.43
C LEU A 6 18.31 -41.32 2.63
N MET A 7 18.82 -41.36 1.41
CA MET A 7 18.87 -40.19 0.50
C MET A 7 17.48 -39.70 0.18
N TYR A 8 16.51 -40.58 -0.08
CA TYR A 8 15.11 -40.22 -0.33
C TYR A 8 14.47 -39.53 0.87
N LYS A 9 14.70 -40.01 2.08
CA LYS A 9 14.22 -39.36 3.31
C LYS A 9 14.83 -37.98 3.52
N ILE A 10 16.12 -37.83 3.26
CA ILE A 10 16.80 -36.51 3.38
C ILE A 10 16.25 -35.55 2.35
N LEU A 11 16.00 -35.98 1.11
CA LEU A 11 15.42 -35.18 0.06
C LEU A 11 13.97 -34.72 0.40
N LEU A 12 13.17 -35.62 0.96
CA LEU A 12 11.80 -35.30 1.43
C LEU A 12 11.80 -34.27 2.56
N ILE A 13 12.70 -34.39 3.50
CA ILE A 13 12.85 -33.43 4.62
C ILE A 13 13.30 -32.07 4.07
N LEU A 14 14.21 -32.06 3.11
CA LEU A 14 14.70 -30.83 2.48
C LEU A 14 13.57 -30.12 1.72
N ILE A 15 12.73 -30.85 0.99
CA ILE A 15 11.55 -30.31 0.27
C ILE A 15 10.53 -29.76 1.27
N LEU A 16 10.27 -30.46 2.39
CA LEU A 16 9.39 -29.99 3.45
C LEU A 16 9.91 -28.72 4.15
N LEU A 17 11.22 -28.61 4.35
CA LEU A 17 11.85 -27.40 4.91
C LEU A 17 11.78 -26.22 3.95
N LEU A 18 11.98 -26.46 2.65
CA LEU A 18 11.88 -25.44 1.61
C LEU A 18 10.44 -24.92 1.44
N SER A 19 9.42 -25.78 1.59
CA SER A 19 8.02 -25.35 1.49
C SER A 19 7.61 -24.35 2.59
N ASN A 20 8.23 -24.43 3.77
CA ASN A 20 7.98 -23.48 4.85
C ASN A 20 8.64 -22.10 4.64
N LEU A 21 9.66 -22.02 3.77
CA LEU A 21 10.31 -20.74 3.42
C LEU A 21 9.49 -19.91 2.44
N PHE A 22 8.53 -20.52 1.74
CA PHE A 22 7.64 -19.84 0.79
C PHE A 22 6.27 -19.48 1.37
N SER A 23 6.08 -19.59 2.70
CA SER A 23 4.91 -18.99 3.34
C SER A 23 5.05 -17.48 3.29
N SER A 24 4.72 -16.88 2.15
CA SER A 24 4.54 -15.44 2.03
C SER A 24 3.37 -15.07 2.93
N ASN A 25 3.64 -14.37 4.02
CA ASN A 25 2.60 -13.70 4.78
C ASN A 25 1.98 -12.65 3.87
N ILE A 26 0.89 -13.01 3.18
CA ILE A 26 0.12 -12.08 2.37
C ILE A 26 -0.47 -11.06 3.35
N PRO A 27 -0.11 -9.79 3.26
CA PRO A 27 -0.61 -8.79 4.18
C PRO A 27 -2.13 -8.65 4.02
N ASN A 28 -2.86 -8.72 5.12
CA ASN A 28 -4.31 -8.58 5.11
C ASN A 28 -4.80 -7.13 5.04
N ASN A 29 -3.87 -6.17 5.18
CA ASN A 29 -4.16 -4.75 5.21
C ASN A 29 -3.09 -3.94 4.48
N ILE A 30 -3.46 -2.75 4.03
CA ILE A 30 -2.47 -1.77 3.56
C ILE A 30 -1.62 -1.33 4.76
N SER A 31 -0.30 -1.28 4.53
CA SER A 31 0.68 -0.81 5.51
C SER A 31 0.67 0.71 5.55
N TRP A 32 -0.28 1.30 6.28
CA TRP A 32 -0.43 2.74 6.38
C TRP A 32 0.60 3.39 7.28
N TYR A 33 1.27 4.40 6.75
CA TYR A 33 2.00 5.39 7.54
C TYR A 33 1.06 6.50 7.98
N HIS A 34 1.21 6.97 9.22
CA HIS A 34 0.48 8.12 9.77
C HIS A 34 1.38 9.36 9.92
N SER A 35 2.59 9.29 9.40
CA SER A 35 3.56 10.38 9.34
C SER A 35 4.10 10.48 7.93
N TYR A 36 3.91 11.64 7.30
CA TYR A 36 4.40 11.90 5.95
C TYR A 36 5.94 11.78 5.87
N ASP A 37 6.65 12.40 6.82
CA ASP A 37 8.12 12.39 6.83
C ASP A 37 8.69 10.97 6.91
N LYS A 38 8.11 10.13 7.77
CA LYS A 38 8.54 8.73 7.89
C LYS A 38 8.24 7.94 6.59
N ALA A 39 7.11 8.20 5.99
CA ALA A 39 6.73 7.58 4.73
C ALA A 39 7.67 8.01 3.60
N LEU A 40 8.00 9.28 3.50
CA LEU A 40 8.91 9.80 2.48
C LEU A 40 10.31 9.18 2.62
N ILE A 41 10.86 9.12 3.84
CA ILE A 41 12.15 8.45 4.10
C ILE A 41 12.10 6.99 3.65
N THR A 42 11.02 6.27 3.97
CA THR A 42 10.84 4.88 3.55
C THR A 42 10.72 4.77 2.03
N ALA A 43 9.92 5.63 1.41
CA ALA A 43 9.72 5.67 -0.04
C ALA A 43 11.05 5.89 -0.78
N GLN A 44 11.87 6.81 -0.31
CA GLN A 44 13.21 7.08 -0.87
C GLN A 44 14.16 5.89 -0.69
N LYS A 45 14.16 5.26 0.50
CA LYS A 45 14.98 4.07 0.79
C LYS A 45 14.59 2.87 -0.08
N GLU A 46 13.30 2.62 -0.22
CA GLU A 46 12.76 1.49 -0.97
C GLU A 46 12.58 1.77 -2.47
N LYS A 47 12.77 3.02 -2.89
CA LYS A 47 12.54 3.50 -4.27
C LYS A 47 11.12 3.19 -4.75
N LYS A 48 10.14 3.36 -3.85
CA LYS A 48 8.72 3.21 -4.11
C LYS A 48 8.04 4.57 -4.09
N ASN A 49 7.09 4.77 -5.00
CA ASN A 49 6.31 6.00 -5.00
C ASN A 49 5.36 6.09 -3.81
N LEU A 50 4.92 7.30 -3.51
CA LEU A 50 3.99 7.56 -2.43
C LEU A 50 2.55 7.49 -2.92
N MET A 51 1.67 6.92 -2.10
CA MET A 51 0.22 7.02 -2.24
C MET A 51 -0.33 7.69 -0.97
N LEU A 52 -0.85 8.91 -1.10
CA LEU A 52 -1.43 9.64 0.01
C LEU A 52 -2.95 9.55 -0.04
N PHE A 53 -3.55 9.05 1.01
CA PHE A 53 -5.00 9.10 1.22
C PHE A 53 -5.30 10.18 2.25
N ILE A 54 -5.92 11.28 1.80
CA ILE A 54 -6.27 12.40 2.66
C ILE A 54 -7.76 12.37 2.95
N ALA A 55 -8.09 12.16 4.21
CA ALA A 55 -9.44 11.99 4.72
C ALA A 55 -9.84 13.13 5.66
N SER A 56 -11.13 13.30 5.84
CA SER A 56 -11.71 14.11 6.91
C SER A 56 -12.58 13.22 7.80
N SER A 57 -12.40 13.28 9.10
CA SER A 57 -13.22 12.55 10.07
C SER A 57 -14.67 13.04 10.08
N LYS A 58 -14.92 14.25 9.57
CA LYS A 58 -16.27 14.82 9.43
C LYS A 58 -17.00 14.31 8.18
N ASN A 59 -16.30 13.57 7.31
CA ASN A 59 -16.85 13.05 6.07
C ASN A 59 -16.93 11.51 6.12
N ASN A 60 -18.14 10.98 6.29
CA ASN A 60 -18.39 9.54 6.34
C ASN A 60 -17.97 8.80 5.06
N ASN A 61 -17.94 9.49 3.92
CA ASN A 61 -17.54 8.93 2.64
C ASN A 61 -16.08 8.42 2.66
N SER A 62 -15.20 9.03 3.45
CA SER A 62 -13.81 8.56 3.60
C SER A 62 -13.74 7.12 4.11
N ASN A 63 -14.55 6.79 5.10
CA ASN A 63 -14.59 5.44 5.67
C ASN A 63 -15.21 4.42 4.70
N GLU A 64 -16.22 4.83 3.94
CA GLU A 64 -16.85 3.96 2.93
C GLU A 64 -15.87 3.64 1.79
N ILE A 65 -15.15 4.63 1.31
CA ILE A 65 -14.12 4.47 0.28
C ILE A 65 -12.99 3.56 0.78
N LEU A 66 -12.50 3.77 2.00
CA LEU A 66 -11.48 2.90 2.61
C LEU A 66 -11.95 1.44 2.65
N LYS A 67 -13.18 1.19 3.08
CA LYS A 67 -13.74 -0.15 3.14
C LYS A 67 -13.94 -0.76 1.76
N LYS A 68 -14.46 -0.02 0.81
CA LYS A 68 -14.81 -0.52 -0.52
C LYS A 68 -13.59 -0.85 -1.37
N TYR A 69 -12.56 0.00 -1.35
CA TYR A 69 -11.41 -0.12 -2.26
C TYR A 69 -10.16 -0.64 -1.58
N PHE A 70 -9.92 -0.30 -0.31
CA PHE A 70 -8.67 -0.60 0.37
C PHE A 70 -8.73 -1.80 1.32
N LEU A 71 -9.85 -2.52 1.38
CA LEU A 71 -9.95 -3.82 2.05
C LEU A 71 -10.01 -4.99 1.06
N ASN A 72 -9.94 -4.73 -0.24
CA ASN A 72 -9.87 -5.79 -1.25
C ASN A 72 -8.45 -6.34 -1.32
N GLN A 73 -8.29 -7.66 -1.11
CA GLN A 73 -7.00 -8.35 -1.06
C GLN A 73 -6.16 -8.15 -2.33
N GLU A 74 -6.78 -8.12 -3.49
CA GLU A 74 -6.12 -7.89 -4.77
C GLU A 74 -5.39 -6.53 -4.80
N TYR A 75 -6.03 -5.47 -4.30
CA TYR A 75 -5.45 -4.14 -4.26
C TYR A 75 -4.42 -3.98 -3.15
N ILE A 76 -4.66 -4.59 -2.00
CA ILE A 76 -3.76 -4.54 -0.85
C ILE A 76 -2.37 -5.03 -1.25
N GLU A 77 -2.30 -6.18 -1.89
CA GLU A 77 -1.03 -6.77 -2.31
C GLU A 77 -0.29 -5.88 -3.31
N TYR A 78 -0.99 -5.41 -4.33
CA TYR A 78 -0.42 -4.52 -5.33
C TYR A 78 0.05 -3.20 -4.74
N ILE A 79 -0.78 -2.55 -3.91
CA ILE A 79 -0.46 -1.27 -3.28
C ILE A 79 0.76 -1.41 -2.37
N ASN A 80 0.79 -2.40 -1.49
CA ASN A 80 1.91 -2.61 -0.58
C ASN A 80 3.23 -2.93 -1.31
N LYS A 81 3.14 -3.60 -2.46
CA LYS A 81 4.31 -3.92 -3.27
C LYS A 81 4.89 -2.68 -3.96
N ASN A 82 4.04 -1.80 -4.48
CA ASN A 82 4.44 -0.73 -5.40
C ASN A 82 4.49 0.66 -4.77
N PHE A 83 3.81 0.87 -3.64
CA PHE A 83 3.71 2.17 -2.99
C PHE A 83 4.07 2.11 -1.52
N VAL A 84 4.52 3.25 -1.01
CA VAL A 84 4.50 3.57 0.42
C VAL A 84 3.25 4.41 0.66
N SER A 85 2.34 3.89 1.48
CA SER A 85 0.99 4.45 1.65
C SER A 85 0.90 5.30 2.91
N VAL A 86 0.35 6.50 2.79
CA VAL A 86 0.17 7.46 3.89
C VAL A 86 -1.30 7.76 4.08
N LEU A 87 -1.78 7.62 5.31
CA LEU A 87 -3.14 8.02 5.69
C LEU A 87 -3.06 9.31 6.52
N ILE A 88 -3.62 10.37 5.98
CA ILE A 88 -3.72 11.68 6.62
C ILE A 88 -5.18 11.94 6.96
N THR A 89 -5.45 12.29 8.22
CA THR A 89 -6.76 12.81 8.65
C THR A 89 -6.58 14.27 9.02
N ILE A 90 -7.23 15.18 8.30
CA ILE A 90 -6.95 16.63 8.39
C ILE A 90 -7.24 17.22 9.77
N GLU A 91 -8.14 16.63 10.53
CA GLU A 91 -8.47 17.08 11.90
C GLU A 91 -7.44 16.60 12.92
N HIS A 92 -6.63 15.62 12.57
CA HIS A 92 -5.51 15.20 13.41
C HIS A 92 -4.33 16.13 13.15
N LYS A 93 -3.57 16.45 14.19
CA LYS A 93 -2.36 17.31 14.10
C LYS A 93 -1.20 16.59 13.40
N THR A 94 -1.47 15.89 12.31
CA THR A 94 -0.45 15.17 11.54
C THR A 94 0.16 16.16 10.57
N SER A 95 1.46 16.40 10.69
CA SER A 95 2.20 17.26 9.77
C SER A 95 2.35 16.58 8.42
N TYR A 96 2.00 17.28 7.36
CA TYR A 96 2.27 16.93 5.98
C TYR A 96 2.42 18.21 5.14
N PRO A 97 3.12 18.19 4.00
CA PRO A 97 3.31 19.38 3.17
C PRO A 97 2.01 19.76 2.46
N ILE A 98 1.18 20.53 3.15
CA ILE A 98 -0.15 20.94 2.68
C ILE A 98 -0.07 21.74 1.37
N GLU A 99 1.02 22.46 1.14
CA GLU A 99 1.27 23.23 -0.07
C GLU A 99 1.39 22.33 -1.31
N LEU A 100 1.92 21.11 -1.10
CA LEU A 100 2.06 20.12 -2.18
C LEU A 100 0.76 19.33 -2.39
N PHE A 101 0.03 19.02 -1.32
CA PHE A 101 -1.13 18.12 -1.36
C PHE A 101 -2.40 18.79 -0.85
N TYR A 102 -2.62 20.03 -1.28
CA TYR A 102 -3.82 20.77 -0.88
C TYR A 102 -5.09 20.18 -1.50
N THR A 103 -6.11 19.99 -0.67
CA THR A 103 -7.45 19.56 -1.12
C THR A 103 -8.54 20.11 -0.20
N THR A 104 -9.69 20.37 -0.80
CA THR A 104 -10.95 20.66 -0.10
C THR A 104 -11.98 19.55 -0.30
N ASN A 105 -11.65 18.54 -1.12
CA ASN A 105 -12.49 17.38 -1.39
C ASN A 105 -11.99 16.19 -0.59
N PHE A 106 -12.86 15.49 0.12
CA PHE A 106 -12.50 14.34 0.95
C PHE A 106 -13.39 13.13 0.65
N PRO A 107 -12.79 11.95 0.53
CA PRO A 107 -11.34 11.70 0.50
C PRO A 107 -10.70 12.13 -0.81
N SER A 108 -9.39 12.37 -0.78
CA SER A 108 -8.56 12.57 -1.96
C SER A 108 -7.38 11.61 -1.94
N ILE A 109 -7.00 11.11 -3.12
CA ILE A 109 -5.79 10.31 -3.27
C ILE A 109 -4.81 11.03 -4.18
N PHE A 110 -3.56 11.12 -3.74
CA PHE A 110 -2.45 11.64 -4.50
C PHE A 110 -1.41 10.54 -4.71
N PHE A 111 -0.85 10.48 -5.91
CA PHE A 111 0.31 9.66 -6.21
C PHE A 111 1.49 10.56 -6.51
N ALA A 112 2.57 10.40 -5.75
CA ALA A 112 3.75 11.26 -5.83
C ALA A 112 5.04 10.46 -5.99
N SER A 113 5.99 11.05 -6.70
CA SER A 113 7.32 10.51 -6.89
C SER A 113 8.11 10.52 -5.57
N TYR A 114 8.79 9.42 -5.27
CA TYR A 114 9.70 9.36 -4.12
C TYR A 114 10.94 10.24 -4.29
N LYS A 115 11.24 10.68 -5.52
CA LYS A 115 12.46 11.44 -5.83
C LYS A 115 12.33 12.92 -5.51
N ASP A 116 11.20 13.51 -5.89
CA ASP A 116 10.99 14.95 -5.90
C ASP A 116 9.58 15.37 -5.47
N GLU A 117 8.78 14.41 -5.01
CA GLU A 117 7.39 14.60 -4.54
C GLU A 117 6.44 15.16 -5.62
N SER A 118 6.87 15.15 -6.90
CA SER A 118 6.01 15.55 -8.01
C SER A 118 4.85 14.58 -8.23
N TYR A 119 3.73 15.10 -8.73
CA TYR A 119 2.57 14.27 -9.02
C TYR A 119 2.84 13.31 -10.18
N LEU A 120 2.49 12.05 -10.00
CA LEU A 120 2.57 11.02 -11.04
C LEU A 120 1.32 11.01 -11.92
N THR A 121 0.19 11.45 -11.36
CA THR A 121 -1.09 11.56 -12.04
C THR A 121 -1.93 12.67 -11.40
N HIS A 122 -3.05 13.02 -12.03
CA HIS A 122 -4.01 13.91 -11.42
C HIS A 122 -4.56 13.32 -10.11
N PRO A 123 -4.77 14.15 -9.07
CA PRO A 123 -5.39 13.69 -7.84
C PRO A 123 -6.79 13.11 -8.07
N ILE A 124 -7.11 12.05 -7.35
CA ILE A 124 -8.41 11.40 -7.41
C ILE A 124 -9.30 12.01 -6.33
N TYR A 125 -10.38 12.65 -6.74
CA TYR A 125 -11.37 13.25 -5.84
C TYR A 125 -12.70 12.51 -5.82
N LYS A 126 -12.95 11.68 -6.83
CA LYS A 126 -14.17 10.90 -6.99
C LYS A 126 -13.83 9.47 -7.36
N PHE A 127 -14.58 8.55 -6.80
CA PHE A 127 -14.46 7.12 -7.05
C PHE A 127 -15.73 6.67 -7.76
N ASN A 128 -15.70 6.67 -9.08
CA ASN A 128 -16.87 6.34 -9.88
C ASN A 128 -17.03 4.84 -10.08
N SER A 129 -15.93 4.14 -10.30
CA SER A 129 -15.95 2.70 -10.50
C SER A 129 -14.65 2.02 -10.03
N LYS A 130 -14.74 0.69 -9.89
CA LYS A 130 -13.59 -0.17 -9.61
C LYS A 130 -12.59 -0.12 -10.77
N GLU A 131 -13.08 -0.12 -12.00
CA GLU A 131 -12.28 -0.12 -13.21
C GLU A 131 -11.45 1.16 -13.33
N GLU A 132 -12.04 2.31 -13.02
CA GLU A 132 -11.34 3.59 -13.02
C GLU A 132 -10.18 3.59 -12.01
N PHE A 133 -10.43 3.08 -10.80
CA PHE A 133 -9.40 2.97 -9.77
C PHE A 133 -8.27 2.03 -10.19
N LEU A 134 -8.60 0.89 -10.79
CA LEU A 134 -7.62 -0.05 -11.32
C LEU A 134 -6.74 0.56 -12.41
N ASN A 135 -7.34 1.28 -13.34
CA ASN A 135 -6.61 1.94 -14.44
C ASN A 135 -5.61 3.00 -13.95
N ILE A 136 -5.79 3.51 -12.74
CA ILE A 136 -4.86 4.46 -12.13
C ILE A 136 -3.73 3.73 -11.41
N LEU A 137 -4.01 2.55 -10.86
CA LEU A 137 -3.02 1.75 -10.14
C LEU A 137 -2.05 1.04 -11.09
N TYR A 138 -2.50 0.59 -12.26
CA TYR A 138 -1.74 -0.18 -13.24
C TYR A 138 -1.37 0.65 -14.46
#